data_c599afa8b0dc012c9d3f6a5b986dd5fb
#
_entry.id   c599afa8b0dc012c9d3f6a5b986dd5fb
#
_cell.length_a   1.000
_cell.length_b   1.000
_cell.length_c   1.000
_cell.angle_alpha   90.00
_cell.angle_beta   90.00
_cell.angle_gamma   90.00
#
_symmetry.space_group_name_H-M   'P 1'
#
loop_
_entity.id
_entity.type
_entity.pdbx_description
1 polymer ?
#
loop_
_entity_poly.entity_id
_entity_poly.type
_entity_poly.pdbx_seq_one_letter_code
_entity_poly.pdbx_strand_id
1 'polypeptide(L)'
;MAKVKKETSKEKGLSEKNKIDSVLDVIQEKYGEGMMMKLGDVPKVDVEAIPTGSLSLDMAMGIGGVPRGRVIEIYGPESSGKTTLTLHIIANAQKAGGVAAFVDAEHALDPEYAKRIGVNINDLLVSQPDTGEQALDIVETLVRSGNLDVIVVD
;
A
#
# COMPACT_ATOMS: atom_id res chain seq x y z
N MET A 1 51.36 6.00 16.55
CA MET A 1 50.59 4.80 16.89
C MET A 1 49.13 4.84 16.36
N ALA A 2 48.52 5.97 16.00
CA ALA A 2 47.14 6.02 15.49
C ALA A 2 46.96 5.64 13.99
N LYS A 3 48.00 5.75 13.17
CA LYS A 3 47.92 5.43 11.72
C LYS A 3 47.88 3.93 11.43
N VAL A 4 48.61 3.12 12.21
CA VAL A 4 48.67 1.65 12.03
C VAL A 4 47.37 0.94 12.42
N LYS A 5 46.59 1.49 13.39
CA LYS A 5 45.29 0.91 13.78
C LYS A 5 44.19 1.18 12.76
N LYS A 6 44.31 2.21 11.89
CA LYS A 6 43.33 2.53 10.85
C LYS A 6 43.50 1.69 9.58
N GLU A 7 44.71 1.23 9.28
CA GLU A 7 45.00 0.36 8.13
C GLU A 7 44.58 -1.10 8.38
N THR A 8 44.83 -1.62 9.56
CA THR A 8 44.41 -3.00 9.93
C THR A 8 42.89 -3.15 10.03
N SER A 9 42.13 -2.11 10.36
CA SER A 9 40.66 -2.17 10.36
C SER A 9 40.04 -2.05 8.95
N LYS A 10 40.72 -1.38 8.01
CA LYS A 10 40.30 -1.33 6.60
C LYS A 10 40.57 -2.66 5.87
N GLU A 11 41.73 -3.29 6.11
CA GLU A 11 42.05 -4.58 5.49
C GLU A 11 41.14 -5.72 6.01
N LYS A 12 40.82 -5.76 7.31
CA LYS A 12 39.83 -6.70 7.84
C LYS A 12 38.43 -6.50 7.22
N GLY A 13 37.97 -5.25 7.06
CA GLY A 13 36.67 -4.96 6.45
C GLY A 13 36.60 -5.34 4.96
N LEU A 14 37.69 -5.23 4.20
CA LEU A 14 37.77 -5.71 2.82
C LEU A 14 37.77 -7.25 2.72
N SER A 15 38.46 -7.92 3.61
CA SER A 15 38.49 -9.40 3.66
C SER A 15 37.13 -10.01 4.02
N GLU A 16 36.38 -9.37 4.91
CA GLU A 16 35.00 -9.80 5.28
C GLU A 16 33.99 -9.51 4.18
N LYS A 17 34.09 -8.38 3.48
CA LYS A 17 33.27 -8.07 2.31
C LYS A 17 33.44 -9.10 1.20
N ASN A 18 34.68 -9.48 0.87
CA ASN A 18 34.96 -10.49 -0.15
C ASN A 18 34.39 -11.86 0.21
N LYS A 19 34.33 -12.22 1.51
CA LYS A 19 33.70 -13.46 1.97
C LYS A 19 32.19 -13.47 1.81
N ILE A 20 31.54 -12.34 2.04
CA ILE A 20 30.09 -12.21 1.86
C ILE A 20 29.73 -12.25 0.37
N ASP A 21 30.48 -11.56 -0.46
CA ASP A 21 30.25 -11.56 -1.91
C ASP A 21 30.40 -12.98 -2.49
N SER A 22 31.40 -13.76 -2.06
CA SER A 22 31.55 -15.17 -2.49
C SER A 22 30.41 -16.09 -2.01
N VAL A 23 29.78 -15.80 -0.87
CA VAL A 23 28.60 -16.55 -0.40
C VAL A 23 27.37 -16.18 -1.25
N LEU A 24 27.24 -14.91 -1.65
CA LEU A 24 26.17 -14.47 -2.56
C LEU A 24 26.27 -15.19 -3.91
N ASP A 25 27.49 -15.28 -4.47
CA ASP A 25 27.73 -15.99 -5.75
C ASP A 25 27.30 -17.46 -5.68
N VAL A 26 27.66 -18.17 -4.61
CA VAL A 26 27.26 -19.57 -4.39
C VAL A 26 25.73 -19.73 -4.28
N ILE A 27 25.06 -18.80 -3.61
CA ILE A 27 23.59 -18.82 -3.48
C ILE A 27 22.93 -18.57 -4.83
N GLN A 28 23.44 -17.60 -5.59
CA GLN A 28 22.91 -17.27 -6.93
C GLN A 28 23.13 -18.41 -7.92
N GLU A 29 24.29 -19.09 -7.86
CA GLU A 29 24.59 -20.26 -8.70
C GLU A 29 23.64 -21.43 -8.40
N LYS A 30 23.32 -21.64 -7.11
CA LYS A 30 22.49 -22.77 -6.66
C LYS A 30 21.00 -22.56 -6.84
N TYR A 31 20.51 -21.33 -6.64
CA TYR A 31 19.08 -21.03 -6.57
C TYR A 31 18.59 -20.04 -7.64
N GLY A 32 19.49 -19.51 -8.47
CA GLY A 32 19.19 -18.54 -9.53
C GLY A 32 19.51 -17.10 -9.14
N GLU A 33 19.70 -16.27 -10.17
CA GLU A 33 19.94 -14.83 -10.00
C GLU A 33 18.74 -14.17 -9.29
N GLY A 34 19.02 -13.23 -8.38
CA GLY A 34 18.00 -12.45 -7.67
C GLY A 34 17.46 -13.10 -6.40
N MET A 35 17.85 -14.35 -6.07
CA MET A 35 17.41 -15.00 -4.81
C MET A 35 17.99 -14.35 -3.56
N MET A 36 19.13 -13.70 -3.67
CA MET A 36 19.73 -12.92 -2.60
C MET A 36 20.41 -11.68 -3.18
N MET A 37 20.09 -10.51 -2.64
CA MET A 37 20.65 -9.24 -3.07
C MET A 37 20.75 -8.28 -1.88
N LYS A 38 21.61 -7.29 -1.98
CA LYS A 38 21.65 -6.21 -0.98
C LYS A 38 20.43 -5.33 -1.17
N LEU A 39 19.75 -4.95 -0.10
CA LEU A 39 18.54 -4.11 -0.17
C LEU A 39 18.78 -2.78 -0.91
N GLY A 40 20.00 -2.23 -0.83
CA GLY A 40 20.38 -1.02 -1.56
C GLY A 40 20.48 -1.18 -3.07
N ASP A 41 20.65 -2.42 -3.57
CA ASP A 41 20.77 -2.72 -5.00
C ASP A 41 19.40 -3.06 -5.62
N VAL A 42 18.35 -3.18 -4.79
CA VAL A 42 16.98 -3.39 -5.27
C VAL A 42 16.51 -2.13 -6.00
N PRO A 43 16.10 -2.23 -7.28
CA PRO A 43 15.57 -1.08 -7.99
C PRO A 43 14.33 -0.54 -7.24
N LYS A 44 14.26 0.78 -7.07
CA LYS A 44 13.05 1.42 -6.53
C LYS A 44 11.89 1.12 -7.47
N VAL A 45 10.92 0.38 -6.98
CA VAL A 45 9.66 0.19 -7.69
C VAL A 45 8.85 1.47 -7.49
N ASP A 46 8.53 2.14 -8.58
CA ASP A 46 7.61 3.28 -8.57
C ASP A 46 6.20 2.71 -8.33
N VAL A 47 5.66 2.97 -7.14
CA VAL A 47 4.35 2.46 -6.73
C VAL A 47 3.34 3.58 -6.94
N GLU A 48 2.41 3.38 -7.85
CA GLU A 48 1.27 4.28 -8.00
C GLU A 48 0.45 4.29 -6.71
N ALA A 49 0.09 5.50 -6.26
CA ALA A 49 -0.66 5.71 -5.03
C ALA A 49 -1.87 6.62 -5.25
N ILE A 50 -2.89 6.43 -4.42
CA ILE A 50 -4.05 7.30 -4.34
C ILE A 50 -3.88 8.17 -3.09
N PRO A 51 -3.86 9.51 -3.23
CA PRO A 51 -3.72 10.40 -2.07
C PRO A 51 -4.84 10.20 -1.05
N THR A 52 -4.50 10.24 0.22
CA THR A 52 -5.49 10.14 1.32
C THR A 52 -6.24 11.46 1.54
N GLY A 53 -5.72 12.56 0.99
CA GLY A 53 -6.23 13.91 1.24
C GLY A 53 -5.63 14.57 2.48
N SER A 54 -4.86 13.84 3.27
CA SER A 54 -4.07 14.37 4.39
C SER A 54 -2.59 14.44 3.99
N LEU A 55 -2.07 15.64 3.75
CA LEU A 55 -0.69 15.84 3.34
C LEU A 55 0.32 15.19 4.32
N SER A 56 0.05 15.30 5.61
CA SER A 56 0.93 14.71 6.63
C SER A 56 0.95 13.19 6.59
N LEU A 57 -0.20 12.56 6.33
CA LEU A 57 -0.30 11.11 6.19
C LEU A 57 0.36 10.65 4.89
N ASP A 58 0.09 11.32 3.78
CA ASP A 58 0.69 11.01 2.47
C ASP A 58 2.22 11.10 2.50
N MET A 59 2.76 12.11 3.19
CA MET A 59 4.21 12.24 3.42
C MET A 59 4.76 11.13 4.32
N ALA A 60 4.05 10.77 5.39
CA ALA A 60 4.47 9.72 6.31
C ALA A 60 4.49 8.34 5.66
N MET A 61 3.60 8.08 4.71
CA MET A 61 3.57 6.84 3.91
C MET A 61 4.71 6.74 2.90
N GLY A 62 5.36 7.84 2.56
CA GLY A 62 6.54 7.88 1.70
C GLY A 62 6.30 7.71 0.20
N ILE A 63 5.10 7.30 -0.20
CA ILE A 63 4.69 7.11 -1.60
C ILE A 63 3.59 8.08 -2.05
N GLY A 64 3.20 9.01 -1.16
CA GLY A 64 2.21 10.05 -1.48
C GLY A 64 0.75 9.61 -1.36
N GLY A 65 0.46 8.50 -0.70
CA GLY A 65 -0.90 8.00 -0.50
C GLY A 65 -0.96 6.50 -0.26
N VAL A 66 -2.14 5.91 -0.43
CA VAL A 66 -2.34 4.46 -0.34
C VAL A 66 -1.91 3.77 -1.64
N PRO A 67 -1.14 2.67 -1.59
CA PRO A 67 -0.64 1.98 -2.78
C PRO A 67 -1.77 1.34 -3.58
N ARG A 68 -1.73 1.45 -4.91
CA ARG A 68 -2.63 0.73 -5.80
C ARG A 68 -2.30 -0.77 -5.82
N GLY A 69 -3.31 -1.60 -6.05
CA GLY A 69 -3.15 -3.04 -6.18
C GLY A 69 -2.74 -3.74 -4.89
N ARG A 70 -3.08 -3.17 -3.74
CA ARG A 70 -2.79 -3.75 -2.41
C ARG A 70 -4.05 -3.78 -1.57
N VAL A 71 -4.11 -4.76 -0.67
CA VAL A 71 -5.08 -4.79 0.43
C VAL A 71 -4.49 -3.95 1.57
N ILE A 72 -5.29 -2.99 2.05
CA ILE A 72 -4.90 -2.05 3.09
C ILE A 72 -5.91 -2.19 4.23
N GLU A 73 -5.41 -2.48 5.41
CA GLU A 73 -6.21 -2.52 6.63
C GLU A 73 -6.13 -1.18 7.35
N ILE A 74 -7.30 -0.59 7.64
CA ILE A 74 -7.43 0.64 8.44
C ILE A 74 -8.19 0.27 9.71
N TYR A 75 -7.54 0.32 10.85
CA TYR A 75 -8.14 -0.06 12.13
C TYR A 75 -8.00 1.03 13.18
N GLY A 76 -8.88 0.99 14.16
CA GLY A 76 -8.91 1.96 15.26
C GLY A 76 -10.25 1.87 16.01
N PRO A 77 -10.38 2.57 17.14
CA PRO A 77 -11.62 2.62 17.90
C PRO A 77 -12.76 3.24 17.10
N GLU A 78 -13.97 3.08 17.57
CA GLU A 78 -15.14 3.77 17.00
C GLU A 78 -14.90 5.28 16.97
N SER A 79 -15.50 5.94 15.97
CA SER A 79 -15.38 7.39 15.75
C SER A 79 -13.94 7.91 15.56
N SER A 80 -12.98 7.05 15.27
CA SER A 80 -11.57 7.46 15.00
C SER A 80 -11.34 8.05 13.60
N GLY A 81 -12.35 8.04 12.73
CA GLY A 81 -12.28 8.59 11.38
C GLY A 81 -11.91 7.57 10.29
N LYS A 82 -12.05 6.26 10.54
CA LYS A 82 -11.77 5.21 9.53
C LYS A 82 -12.56 5.44 8.25
N THR A 83 -13.90 5.48 8.35
CA THR A 83 -14.80 5.72 7.23
C THR A 83 -14.55 7.10 6.57
N THR A 84 -14.25 8.12 7.36
CA THR A 84 -13.87 9.44 6.83
C THR A 84 -12.63 9.35 5.94
N LEU A 85 -11.61 8.64 6.36
CA LEU A 85 -10.38 8.46 5.60
C LEU A 85 -10.64 7.68 4.30
N THR A 86 -11.43 6.61 4.35
CA THR A 86 -11.77 5.83 3.14
C THR A 86 -12.57 6.66 2.13
N LEU A 87 -13.50 7.50 2.60
CA LEU A 87 -14.25 8.42 1.74
C LEU A 87 -13.36 9.47 1.07
N HIS A 88 -12.34 9.98 1.75
CA HIS A 88 -11.34 10.86 1.13
C HIS A 88 -10.53 10.15 0.05
N ILE A 89 -10.13 8.90 0.28
CA ILE A 89 -9.42 8.06 -0.70
C ILE A 89 -10.32 7.85 -1.94
N ILE A 90 -11.59 7.51 -1.75
CA ILE A 90 -12.59 7.38 -2.83
C ILE A 90 -12.69 8.69 -3.62
N ALA A 91 -12.88 9.82 -2.93
CA ALA A 91 -13.02 11.11 -3.57
C ALA A 91 -11.78 11.47 -4.41
N ASN A 92 -10.58 11.15 -3.94
CA ASN A 92 -9.35 11.40 -4.67
C ASN A 92 -9.15 10.44 -5.84
N ALA A 93 -9.57 9.17 -5.71
CA ALA A 93 -9.58 8.23 -6.82
C ALA A 93 -10.53 8.71 -7.94
N GLN A 94 -11.76 9.12 -7.59
CA GLN A 94 -12.72 9.66 -8.54
C GLN A 94 -12.24 10.95 -9.22
N LYS A 95 -11.58 11.87 -8.49
CA LYS A 95 -10.96 13.08 -9.07
C LYS A 95 -9.87 12.75 -10.10
N ALA A 96 -9.20 11.62 -9.94
CA ALA A 96 -8.23 11.12 -10.91
C ALA A 96 -8.87 10.35 -12.09
N GLY A 97 -10.21 10.27 -12.13
CA GLY A 97 -10.97 9.56 -13.17
C GLY A 97 -11.16 8.07 -12.88
N GLY A 98 -10.84 7.64 -11.67
CA GLY A 98 -11.00 6.23 -11.25
C GLY A 98 -12.43 5.89 -10.81
N VAL A 99 -12.73 4.59 -10.84
CA VAL A 99 -14.00 4.00 -10.43
C VAL A 99 -13.85 3.42 -9.02
N ALA A 100 -14.84 3.70 -8.15
CA ALA A 100 -14.83 3.25 -6.77
C ALA A 100 -16.11 2.51 -6.40
N ALA A 101 -15.96 1.54 -5.48
CA ALA A 101 -17.07 0.85 -4.85
C ALA A 101 -16.94 0.89 -3.31
N PHE A 102 -18.07 0.92 -2.64
CA PHE A 102 -18.19 0.87 -1.19
C PHE A 102 -19.13 -0.26 -0.79
N VAL A 103 -18.60 -1.25 -0.10
CA VAL A 103 -19.37 -2.37 0.48
C VAL A 103 -19.62 -2.04 1.94
N ASP A 104 -20.83 -1.57 2.23
CA ASP A 104 -21.29 -1.06 3.52
C ASP A 104 -21.96 -2.19 4.31
N ALA A 105 -21.18 -2.99 5.01
CA ALA A 105 -21.72 -4.08 5.84
C ALA A 105 -22.29 -3.58 7.18
N GLU A 106 -21.91 -2.38 7.61
CA GLU A 106 -22.46 -1.75 8.81
C GLU A 106 -23.77 -0.97 8.55
N HIS A 107 -24.14 -0.76 7.28
CA HIS A 107 -25.30 0.06 6.86
C HIS A 107 -25.26 1.50 7.43
N ALA A 108 -24.07 2.06 7.53
CA ALA A 108 -23.82 3.34 8.21
C ALA A 108 -23.35 4.46 7.28
N LEU A 109 -23.24 4.21 5.96
CA LEU A 109 -22.82 5.22 5.00
C LEU A 109 -23.84 6.34 4.88
N ASP A 110 -23.43 7.59 5.23
CA ASP A 110 -24.22 8.79 5.03
C ASP A 110 -23.86 9.46 3.68
N PRO A 111 -24.78 9.47 2.69
CA PRO A 111 -24.53 10.05 1.39
C PRO A 111 -24.24 11.57 1.43
N GLU A 112 -24.90 12.30 2.34
CA GLU A 112 -24.69 13.75 2.48
C GLU A 112 -23.31 14.05 3.07
N TYR A 113 -22.85 13.20 3.99
CA TYR A 113 -21.49 13.30 4.52
C TYR A 113 -20.45 12.96 3.45
N ALA A 114 -20.63 11.87 2.70
CA ALA A 114 -19.77 11.50 1.59
C ALA A 114 -19.64 12.62 0.56
N LYS A 115 -20.77 13.25 0.18
CA LYS A 115 -20.81 14.39 -0.73
C LYS A 115 -20.03 15.59 -0.20
N ARG A 116 -20.13 15.89 1.10
CA ARG A 116 -19.38 17.00 1.73
C ARG A 116 -17.88 16.77 1.73
N ILE A 117 -17.43 15.51 1.84
CA ILE A 117 -16.02 15.12 1.71
C ILE A 117 -15.54 15.31 0.27
N GLY A 118 -16.43 15.26 -0.71
CA GLY A 118 -16.12 15.44 -2.13
C GLY A 118 -16.26 14.17 -2.97
N VAL A 119 -16.92 13.14 -2.43
CA VAL A 119 -17.29 11.95 -3.20
C VAL A 119 -18.38 12.31 -4.20
N ASN A 120 -18.20 11.91 -5.46
CA ASN A 120 -19.27 11.92 -6.44
C ASN A 120 -20.20 10.73 -6.19
N ILE A 121 -21.28 10.99 -5.48
CA ILE A 121 -22.24 9.94 -5.07
C ILE A 121 -23.00 9.32 -6.25
N ASN A 122 -23.06 10.00 -7.40
CA ASN A 122 -23.75 9.47 -8.58
C ASN A 122 -22.93 8.38 -9.29
N ASP A 123 -21.60 8.39 -9.11
CA ASP A 123 -20.67 7.46 -9.73
C ASP A 123 -20.08 6.46 -8.71
N LEU A 124 -20.46 6.55 -7.44
CA LEU A 124 -20.05 5.60 -6.42
C LEU A 124 -20.95 4.37 -6.45
N LEU A 125 -20.35 3.19 -6.68
CA LEU A 125 -21.08 1.92 -6.53
C LEU A 125 -21.18 1.58 -5.05
N VAL A 126 -22.41 1.33 -4.57
CA VAL A 126 -22.65 0.98 -3.16
C VAL A 126 -23.35 -0.37 -3.10
N SER A 127 -22.90 -1.24 -2.23
CA SER A 127 -23.55 -2.49 -1.87
C SER A 127 -23.73 -2.59 -0.37
N GLN A 128 -24.86 -3.08 0.09
CA GLN A 128 -25.21 -3.28 1.49
C GLN A 128 -25.57 -4.74 1.73
N PRO A 129 -24.57 -5.62 1.89
CA PRO A 129 -24.79 -7.04 2.13
C PRO A 129 -25.35 -7.30 3.53
N ASP A 130 -26.21 -8.33 3.64
CA ASP A 130 -26.78 -8.76 4.92
C ASP A 130 -25.81 -9.62 5.75
N THR A 131 -24.81 -10.23 5.11
CA THR A 131 -23.84 -11.13 5.75
C THR A 131 -22.43 -10.87 5.27
N GLY A 132 -21.44 -11.25 6.10
CA GLY A 132 -20.02 -11.14 5.74
C GLY A 132 -19.65 -12.00 4.53
N GLU A 133 -20.27 -13.17 4.36
CA GLU A 133 -20.06 -14.04 3.20
C GLU A 133 -20.51 -13.35 1.91
N GLN A 134 -21.69 -12.72 1.93
CA GLN A 134 -22.16 -11.93 0.78
C GLN A 134 -21.23 -10.76 0.47
N ALA A 135 -20.73 -10.07 1.51
CA ALA A 135 -19.76 -8.99 1.32
C ALA A 135 -18.52 -9.49 0.58
N LEU A 136 -17.96 -10.63 1.00
CA LEU A 136 -16.76 -11.20 0.38
C LEU A 136 -17.02 -11.67 -1.06
N ASP A 137 -18.16 -12.28 -1.36
CA ASP A 137 -18.56 -12.70 -2.71
C ASP A 137 -18.68 -11.49 -3.65
N ILE A 138 -19.27 -10.40 -3.15
CA ILE A 138 -19.39 -9.13 -3.89
C ILE A 138 -18.00 -8.56 -4.16
N VAL A 139 -17.14 -8.49 -3.15
CA VAL A 139 -15.76 -8.00 -3.29
C VAL A 139 -14.99 -8.85 -4.31
N GLU A 140 -15.07 -10.16 -4.23
CA GLU A 140 -14.41 -11.06 -5.19
C GLU A 140 -14.88 -10.76 -6.62
N THR A 141 -16.18 -10.60 -6.82
CA THR A 141 -16.75 -10.29 -8.13
C THR A 141 -16.25 -8.93 -8.66
N LEU A 142 -16.22 -7.90 -7.79
CA LEU A 142 -15.73 -6.58 -8.14
C LEU A 142 -14.25 -6.61 -8.51
N VAL A 143 -13.42 -7.29 -7.72
CA VAL A 143 -11.97 -7.44 -7.98
C VAL A 143 -11.74 -8.17 -9.30
N ARG A 144 -12.45 -9.27 -9.55
CA ARG A 144 -12.32 -10.04 -10.80
C ARG A 144 -12.72 -9.26 -12.04
N SER A 145 -13.56 -8.24 -11.92
CA SER A 145 -13.96 -7.39 -13.05
C SER A 145 -12.78 -6.60 -13.63
N GLY A 146 -11.79 -6.27 -12.80
CA GLY A 146 -10.62 -5.48 -13.20
C GLY A 146 -10.90 -4.02 -13.56
N ASN A 147 -12.12 -3.52 -13.27
CA ASN A 147 -12.56 -2.20 -13.70
C ASN A 147 -12.67 -1.19 -12.56
N LEU A 148 -12.19 -1.52 -11.37
CA LEU A 148 -12.24 -0.64 -10.20
C LEU A 148 -10.85 -0.28 -9.73
N ASP A 149 -10.70 0.97 -9.33
CA ASP A 149 -9.47 1.53 -8.76
C ASP A 149 -9.45 1.41 -7.24
N VAL A 150 -10.60 1.48 -6.59
CA VAL A 150 -10.78 1.40 -5.15
C VAL A 150 -12.02 0.61 -4.80
N ILE A 151 -11.87 -0.33 -3.87
CA ILE A 151 -12.98 -1.02 -3.20
C ILE A 151 -12.78 -0.82 -1.70
N VAL A 152 -13.76 -0.24 -1.04
CA VAL A 152 -13.82 -0.14 0.42
C VAL A 152 -14.78 -1.17 0.95
N VAL A 153 -14.42 -1.83 2.05
CA VAL A 153 -15.30 -2.69 2.84
C VAL A 153 -15.31 -2.13 4.25
N ASP A 154 -16.47 -1.69 4.73
CA ASP A 154 -16.63 -1.04 6.06
C ASP A 154 -17.69 -1.76 6.87
#